data_a1092e7111a40405afc8698adcb1c2fc
#
_entry.id   a1092e7111a40405afc8698adcb1c2fc
#
_cell.length_a   1.000
_cell.length_b   1.000
_cell.length_c   1.000
_cell.angle_alpha   90.00
_cell.angle_beta   90.00
_cell.angle_gamma   90.00
#
_symmetry.space_group_name_H-M   'P 1'
#
loop_
_entity.id
_entity.type
_entity.pdbx_description
1 polymer ?
#
loop_
_entity_poly.entity_id
_entity_poly.type
_entity_poly.pdbx_seq_one_letter_code
_entity_poly.pdbx_strand_id
1 'polypeptide(L)'
;MDTTDYYRQLGLRSGASLEAVKTSYRKLARQYHPDVNPGNEVAREKFMAITEAYKFLLTIAKPEAELEPVTSGFKVSQYQSTKVKITSKSPPIEFNAELTPEEQKIKENFYLELQNLLKCKRFPRAIALIEGLAQRIPHDAEIRQWQAISYQRWGRQLIREKQVDKARNYLKKALKTDPHNRALWAEVERDFRQLEKIY
;
A
#
# COMPACT_ATOMS: atom_id res chain seq x y z
N MET A 1 22.10 16.75 17.89
CA MET A 1 20.87 17.55 17.72
C MET A 1 19.81 17.00 18.66
N ASP A 2 19.20 17.89 19.44
CA ASP A 2 18.19 17.49 20.43
C ASP A 2 16.82 17.31 19.77
N THR A 3 15.98 16.45 20.36
CA THR A 3 14.61 16.22 19.87
C THR A 3 13.83 17.53 19.64
N THR A 4 14.10 18.54 20.45
CA THR A 4 13.50 19.88 20.36
C THR A 4 13.89 20.61 19.07
N ASP A 5 15.10 20.40 18.59
CA ASP A 5 15.58 21.04 17.36
C ASP A 5 14.86 20.50 16.11
N TYR A 6 14.54 19.19 16.09
CA TYR A 6 13.78 18.59 15.01
C TYR A 6 12.32 19.11 14.96
N TYR A 7 11.68 19.32 16.10
CA TYR A 7 10.37 19.99 16.14
C TYR A 7 10.46 21.43 15.63
N ARG A 8 11.51 22.16 16.01
CA ARG A 8 11.74 23.55 15.56
C ARG A 8 11.99 23.63 14.06
N GLN A 9 12.72 22.69 13.46
CA GLN A 9 12.93 22.62 12.01
C GLN A 9 11.63 22.46 11.23
N LEU A 10 10.65 21.75 11.80
CA LEU A 10 9.30 21.66 11.24
C LEU A 10 8.39 22.83 11.64
N GLY A 11 8.88 23.83 12.36
CA GLY A 11 8.09 24.97 12.82
C GLY A 11 7.06 24.59 13.90
N LEU A 12 7.32 23.54 14.67
CA LEU A 12 6.43 23.01 15.70
C LEU A 12 7.03 23.19 17.10
N ARG A 13 6.15 23.21 18.11
CA ARG A 13 6.59 23.13 19.51
C ARG A 13 6.98 21.70 19.85
N SER A 14 7.94 21.54 20.77
CA SER A 14 8.34 20.24 21.29
C SER A 14 7.13 19.51 21.89
N GLY A 15 6.96 18.22 21.52
CA GLY A 15 5.81 17.42 21.92
C GLY A 15 4.55 17.60 21.05
N ALA A 16 4.66 18.23 19.88
CA ALA A 16 3.56 18.32 18.93
C ALA A 16 3.09 16.92 18.48
N SER A 17 1.79 16.77 18.23
CA SER A 17 1.20 15.49 17.80
C SER A 17 1.79 14.99 16.46
N LEU A 18 1.79 13.68 16.26
CA LEU A 18 2.25 13.06 15.01
C LEU A 18 1.52 13.60 13.78
N GLU A 19 0.26 13.94 13.90
CA GLU A 19 -0.54 14.55 12.84
C GLU A 19 -0.05 15.98 12.50
N ALA A 20 0.32 16.77 13.53
CA ALA A 20 0.91 18.10 13.33
C ALA A 20 2.28 17.99 12.63
N VAL A 21 3.12 17.01 13.01
CA VAL A 21 4.41 16.72 12.39
C VAL A 21 4.23 16.36 10.91
N LYS A 22 3.29 15.47 10.57
CA LYS A 22 2.98 15.09 9.18
C LYS A 22 2.47 16.27 8.35
N THR A 23 1.60 17.09 8.94
CA THR A 23 1.00 18.25 8.26
C THR A 23 2.05 19.32 7.96
N SER A 24 2.89 19.62 8.95
CA SER A 24 3.97 20.60 8.79
C SER A 24 5.01 20.13 7.77
N TYR A 25 5.44 18.87 7.84
CA TYR A 25 6.33 18.29 6.85
C TYR A 25 5.79 18.40 5.42
N ARG A 26 4.53 18.05 5.18
CA ARG A 26 3.91 18.16 3.84
C ARG A 26 3.90 19.59 3.31
N LYS A 27 3.64 20.58 4.19
CA LYS A 27 3.66 22.00 3.83
C LYS A 27 5.05 22.46 3.43
N LEU A 28 6.05 22.18 4.28
CA LEU A 28 7.43 22.59 4.05
C LEU A 28 8.08 21.84 2.89
N ALA A 29 7.79 20.55 2.73
CA ALA A 29 8.29 19.75 1.62
C ALA A 29 7.81 20.27 0.25
N ARG A 30 6.57 20.75 0.15
CA ARG A 30 6.06 21.41 -1.07
C ARG A 30 6.74 22.75 -1.31
N GLN A 31 6.98 23.53 -0.25
CA GLN A 31 7.60 24.85 -0.33
C GLN A 31 9.06 24.78 -0.78
N TYR A 32 9.82 23.78 -0.31
CA TYR A 32 11.25 23.62 -0.58
C TYR A 32 11.57 22.49 -1.56
N HIS A 33 10.54 22.01 -2.30
CA HIS A 33 10.74 20.94 -3.29
C HIS A 33 11.70 21.38 -4.40
N PRO A 34 12.64 20.51 -4.84
CA PRO A 34 13.59 20.84 -5.89
C PRO A 34 12.90 21.20 -7.23
N ASP A 35 11.73 20.62 -7.53
CA ASP A 35 10.97 20.95 -8.74
C ASP A 35 10.39 22.38 -8.71
N VAL A 36 10.11 22.91 -7.52
CA VAL A 36 9.57 24.26 -7.34
C VAL A 36 10.70 25.30 -7.19
N ASN A 37 11.89 24.86 -6.76
CA ASN A 37 13.06 25.70 -6.53
C ASN A 37 14.29 25.15 -7.29
N PRO A 38 14.26 25.05 -8.62
CA PRO A 38 15.39 24.53 -9.38
C PRO A 38 16.63 25.39 -9.20
N GLY A 39 17.76 24.76 -8.82
CA GLY A 39 19.04 25.44 -8.65
C GLY A 39 19.22 26.24 -7.34
N ASN A 40 18.26 26.21 -6.42
CA ASN A 40 18.37 26.90 -5.13
C ASN A 40 18.95 25.94 -4.06
N GLU A 41 20.26 26.10 -3.78
CA GLU A 41 20.95 25.26 -2.78
C GLU A 41 20.38 25.43 -1.36
N VAL A 42 19.99 26.64 -0.98
CA VAL A 42 19.39 26.92 0.33
C VAL A 42 18.04 26.18 0.51
N ALA A 43 17.24 26.12 -0.57
CA ALA A 43 16.00 25.35 -0.54
C ALA A 43 16.27 23.83 -0.44
N ARG A 44 17.32 23.35 -1.10
CA ARG A 44 17.77 21.96 -1.06
C ARG A 44 18.24 21.57 0.34
N GLU A 45 19.07 22.39 0.99
CA GLU A 45 19.52 22.14 2.36
C GLU A 45 18.36 22.12 3.35
N LYS A 46 17.42 23.06 3.24
CA LYS A 46 16.20 23.06 4.06
C LYS A 46 15.35 21.83 3.81
N PHE A 47 15.20 21.40 2.57
CA PHE A 47 14.46 20.18 2.23
C PHE A 47 15.10 18.93 2.85
N MET A 48 16.43 18.83 2.86
CA MET A 48 17.14 17.75 3.52
C MET A 48 16.95 17.79 5.03
N ALA A 49 17.09 18.94 5.66
CA ALA A 49 16.94 19.13 7.10
C ALA A 49 15.51 18.79 7.58
N ILE A 50 14.47 19.26 6.90
CA ILE A 50 13.07 18.92 7.26
C ILE A 50 12.74 17.43 7.02
N THR A 51 13.37 16.79 6.04
CA THR A 51 13.19 15.36 5.77
C THR A 51 13.85 14.52 6.85
N GLU A 52 15.03 14.91 7.30
CA GLU A 52 15.73 14.28 8.41
C GLU A 52 14.96 14.42 9.72
N ALA A 53 14.50 15.64 10.04
CA ALA A 53 13.68 15.92 11.20
C ALA A 53 12.39 15.07 11.21
N TYR A 54 11.72 14.97 10.07
CA TYR A 54 10.52 14.17 9.94
C TYR A 54 10.77 12.68 10.18
N LYS A 55 11.82 12.11 9.57
CA LYS A 55 12.22 10.70 9.78
C LYS A 55 12.52 10.42 11.24
N PHE A 56 13.29 11.29 11.89
CA PHE A 56 13.66 11.14 13.29
C PHE A 56 12.44 11.19 14.22
N LEU A 57 11.55 12.17 14.02
CA LEU A 57 10.33 12.30 14.84
C LEU A 57 9.35 11.15 14.63
N LEU A 58 9.30 10.55 13.45
CA LEU A 58 8.53 9.33 13.20
C LEU A 58 9.07 8.12 13.99
N THR A 59 10.39 8.06 14.20
CA THR A 59 11.02 6.95 14.95
C THR A 59 10.70 7.06 16.44
N ILE A 60 10.64 8.28 16.97
CA ILE A 60 10.35 8.53 18.40
C ILE A 60 8.84 8.47 18.68
N ALA A 61 8.02 8.94 17.76
CA ALA A 61 6.57 8.95 17.87
C ALA A 61 5.95 7.59 17.48
N LYS A 62 6.53 6.45 17.91
CA LYS A 62 5.80 5.20 17.96
C LYS A 62 4.63 5.39 18.94
N PRO A 63 3.39 5.11 18.53
CA PRO A 63 2.29 5.15 19.47
C PRO A 63 2.53 4.03 20.50
N GLU A 64 2.76 4.39 21.74
CA GLU A 64 2.43 3.51 22.85
C GLU A 64 0.92 3.33 22.80
N ALA A 65 0.48 2.19 22.32
CA ALA A 65 -0.87 1.73 22.48
C ALA A 65 -1.04 1.24 23.92
N GLU A 66 -2.19 1.58 24.48
CA GLU A 66 -2.81 1.04 25.67
C GLU A 66 -2.47 1.69 27.03
N LEU A 67 -3.38 2.56 27.41
CA LEU A 67 -3.99 2.58 28.74
C LEU A 67 -5.39 3.18 28.64
N GLU A 68 -6.39 2.36 28.82
CA GLU A 68 -7.80 2.65 29.15
C GLU A 68 -7.96 3.11 30.60
N PRO A 69 -9.17 3.45 31.09
CA PRO A 69 -10.06 4.54 30.70
C PRO A 69 -10.40 5.46 31.91
N VAL A 70 -10.91 6.63 31.70
CA VAL A 70 -11.80 7.26 32.69
C VAL A 70 -12.88 8.10 32.00
N THR A 71 -14.05 7.68 32.28
CA THR A 71 -15.37 8.28 32.15
C THR A 71 -15.43 9.77 32.50
N SER A 72 -16.02 10.59 31.66
CA SER A 72 -17.07 11.52 32.07
C SER A 72 -17.80 12.12 30.87
N GLY A 73 -19.12 12.06 30.93
CA GLY A 73 -20.01 12.36 29.84
C GLY A 73 -20.12 13.85 29.50
N PHE A 74 -20.36 14.07 28.22
CA PHE A 74 -21.22 15.16 27.74
C PHE A 74 -21.87 14.74 26.43
N LYS A 75 -23.21 14.75 26.41
CA LYS A 75 -24.06 14.61 25.22
C LYS A 75 -23.94 15.87 24.38
N VAL A 76 -23.63 15.76 23.08
CA VAL A 76 -24.10 16.73 22.08
C VAL A 76 -24.30 16.01 20.75
N SER A 77 -25.55 15.95 20.39
CA SER A 77 -26.20 16.12 19.09
C SER A 77 -25.49 15.72 17.78
N GLN A 78 -26.21 14.86 17.08
CA GLN A 78 -26.05 14.41 15.71
C GLN A 78 -25.77 15.55 14.71
N TYR A 79 -24.63 15.43 14.03
CA TYR A 79 -24.54 15.78 12.61
C TYR A 79 -23.87 14.62 11.90
N GLN A 80 -24.65 13.94 11.05
CA GLN A 80 -24.18 12.92 10.12
C GLN A 80 -23.33 13.60 9.06
N SER A 81 -22.00 13.59 9.24
CA SER A 81 -21.09 13.78 8.13
C SER A 81 -20.63 12.39 7.67
N THR A 82 -21.07 12.00 6.48
CA THR A 82 -20.59 10.85 5.76
C THR A 82 -19.08 10.94 5.60
N LYS A 83 -18.34 10.30 6.51
CA LYS A 83 -16.90 10.10 6.38
C LYS A 83 -16.66 9.12 5.24
N VAL A 84 -16.34 9.64 4.07
CA VAL A 84 -15.67 8.85 3.04
C VAL A 84 -14.31 8.42 3.63
N LYS A 85 -14.26 7.18 4.11
CA LYS A 85 -13.00 6.55 4.51
C LYS A 85 -12.19 6.27 3.24
N ILE A 86 -11.30 7.20 2.89
CA ILE A 86 -10.19 6.89 1.98
C ILE A 86 -9.20 6.07 2.81
N THR A 87 -9.44 4.78 2.91
CA THR A 87 -8.49 3.83 3.45
C THR A 87 -7.45 3.52 2.37
N SER A 88 -6.42 4.34 2.29
CA SER A 88 -5.18 3.99 1.58
C SER A 88 -4.26 3.16 2.48
N LYS A 89 -4.80 2.21 3.22
CA LYS A 89 -4.01 1.15 3.82
C LYS A 89 -4.02 -0.02 2.86
N SER A 90 -2.84 -0.39 2.35
CA SER A 90 -2.62 -1.75 1.86
C SER A 90 -3.22 -2.68 2.91
N PRO A 91 -4.04 -3.68 2.54
CA PRO A 91 -4.57 -4.61 3.52
C PRO A 91 -3.38 -5.17 4.32
N PRO A 92 -3.47 -5.22 5.65
CA PRO A 92 -2.40 -5.79 6.44
C PRO A 92 -2.17 -7.22 5.95
N ILE A 93 -0.91 -7.57 5.74
CA ILE A 93 -0.53 -8.94 5.38
C ILE A 93 -0.89 -9.80 6.58
N GLU A 94 -1.66 -10.85 6.37
CA GLU A 94 -2.08 -11.75 7.43
C GLU A 94 -0.87 -12.51 7.98
N PHE A 95 -0.73 -12.48 9.30
CA PHE A 95 0.29 -13.26 9.98
C PHE A 95 -0.09 -14.74 9.89
N ASN A 96 0.76 -15.54 9.26
CA ASN A 96 0.58 -16.98 9.20
C ASN A 96 1.50 -17.64 10.22
N ALA A 97 0.92 -18.23 11.26
CA ALA A 97 1.65 -18.90 12.33
C ALA A 97 2.42 -20.16 11.87
N GLU A 98 2.12 -20.70 10.70
CA GLU A 98 2.80 -21.86 10.13
C GLU A 98 4.12 -21.48 9.43
N LEU A 99 4.34 -20.16 9.17
CA LEU A 99 5.55 -19.66 8.52
C LEU A 99 6.63 -19.35 9.55
N THR A 100 7.87 -19.63 9.19
CA THR A 100 9.02 -19.16 9.96
C THR A 100 9.14 -17.63 9.91
N PRO A 101 9.78 -16.98 10.89
CA PRO A 101 9.98 -15.53 10.88
C PRO A 101 10.70 -15.02 9.62
N GLU A 102 11.57 -15.85 9.03
CA GLU A 102 12.27 -15.52 7.78
C GLU A 102 11.33 -15.57 6.57
N GLU A 103 10.49 -16.59 6.49
CA GLU A 103 9.47 -16.72 5.43
C GLU A 103 8.44 -15.59 5.51
N GLN A 104 8.04 -15.19 6.72
CA GLN A 104 7.15 -14.05 6.91
C GLN A 104 7.77 -12.75 6.37
N LYS A 105 9.03 -12.46 6.66
CA LYS A 105 9.75 -11.31 6.11
C LYS A 105 9.89 -11.37 4.58
N ILE A 106 10.14 -12.55 4.05
CA ILE A 106 10.18 -12.76 2.59
C ILE A 106 8.82 -12.46 1.98
N LYS A 107 7.74 -12.99 2.55
CA LYS A 107 6.36 -12.74 2.12
C LYS A 107 6.04 -11.24 2.09
N GLU A 108 6.39 -10.49 3.13
CA GLU A 108 6.19 -9.03 3.21
C GLU A 108 6.95 -8.27 2.12
N ASN A 109 8.23 -8.58 1.92
CA ASN A 109 9.05 -7.93 0.90
C ASN A 109 8.52 -8.21 -0.51
N PHE A 110 8.16 -9.45 -0.80
CA PHE A 110 7.58 -9.84 -2.08
C PHE A 110 6.23 -9.19 -2.33
N TYR A 111 5.40 -9.01 -1.30
CA TYR A 111 4.14 -8.30 -1.41
C TYR A 111 4.33 -6.84 -1.83
N LEU A 112 5.27 -6.13 -1.20
CA LEU A 112 5.57 -4.74 -1.56
C LEU A 112 6.07 -4.62 -2.99
N GLU A 113 6.96 -5.51 -3.41
CA GLU A 113 7.46 -5.54 -4.79
C GLU A 113 6.35 -5.88 -5.79
N LEU A 114 5.51 -6.88 -5.48
CA LEU A 114 4.34 -7.26 -6.28
C LEU A 114 3.39 -6.08 -6.47
N GLN A 115 3.05 -5.36 -5.41
CA GLN A 115 2.21 -4.17 -5.47
C GLN A 115 2.80 -3.11 -6.40
N ASN A 116 4.10 -2.87 -6.32
CA ASN A 116 4.78 -1.92 -7.17
C ASN A 116 4.74 -2.34 -8.66
N LEU A 117 5.04 -3.62 -8.94
CA LEU A 117 4.99 -4.16 -10.30
C LEU A 117 3.59 -4.08 -10.91
N LEU A 118 2.54 -4.38 -10.11
CA LEU A 118 1.15 -4.29 -10.56
C LEU A 118 0.71 -2.83 -10.81
N LYS A 119 1.16 -1.88 -9.98
CA LYS A 119 0.93 -0.43 -10.21
C LYS A 119 1.60 0.05 -11.49
N CYS A 120 2.84 -0.39 -11.73
CA CYS A 120 3.60 -0.07 -12.93
C CYS A 120 3.16 -0.86 -14.17
N LYS A 121 2.10 -1.69 -14.08
CA LYS A 121 1.59 -2.56 -15.16
C LYS A 121 2.63 -3.53 -15.73
N ARG A 122 3.65 -3.89 -14.95
CA ARG A 122 4.68 -4.87 -15.32
C ARG A 122 4.22 -6.30 -15.01
N PHE A 123 3.09 -6.69 -15.58
CA PHE A 123 2.40 -7.95 -15.28
C PHE A 123 3.23 -9.22 -15.47
N PRO A 124 4.01 -9.41 -16.57
CA PRO A 124 4.81 -10.62 -16.74
C PRO A 124 5.83 -10.80 -15.60
N ARG A 125 6.44 -9.70 -15.16
CA ARG A 125 7.40 -9.72 -14.05
C ARG A 125 6.72 -9.96 -12.71
N ALA A 126 5.54 -9.37 -12.50
CA ALA A 126 4.71 -9.61 -11.32
C ALA A 126 4.30 -11.08 -11.20
N ILE A 127 3.96 -11.72 -12.32
CA ILE A 127 3.60 -13.15 -12.38
C ILE A 127 4.81 -14.01 -12.03
N ALA A 128 5.96 -13.77 -12.65
CA ALA A 128 7.17 -14.52 -12.35
C ALA A 128 7.57 -14.42 -10.87
N LEU A 129 7.44 -13.21 -10.29
CA LEU A 129 7.71 -12.95 -8.87
C LEU A 129 6.79 -13.80 -7.97
N ILE A 130 5.47 -13.74 -8.21
CA ILE A 130 4.50 -14.43 -7.35
C ILE A 130 4.51 -15.95 -7.56
N GLU A 131 4.80 -16.44 -8.77
CA GLU A 131 5.00 -17.87 -9.02
C GLU A 131 6.21 -18.41 -8.27
N GLY A 132 7.32 -17.67 -8.23
CA GLY A 132 8.51 -18.02 -7.45
C GLY A 132 8.23 -18.05 -5.94
N LEU A 133 7.45 -17.10 -5.44
CA LEU A 133 7.04 -17.09 -4.03
C LEU A 133 6.10 -18.26 -3.70
N ALA A 134 5.13 -18.56 -4.58
CA ALA A 134 4.21 -19.67 -4.41
C ALA A 134 4.90 -21.06 -4.44
N GLN A 135 6.00 -21.20 -5.17
CA GLN A 135 6.83 -22.41 -5.12
C GLN A 135 7.59 -22.54 -3.81
N ARG A 136 8.01 -21.43 -3.23
CA ARG A 136 8.76 -21.40 -1.96
C ARG A 136 7.87 -21.61 -0.75
N ILE A 137 6.64 -21.06 -0.78
CA ILE A 137 5.64 -21.15 0.30
C ILE A 137 4.30 -21.65 -0.30
N PRO A 138 4.18 -22.95 -0.61
CA PRO A 138 3.06 -23.47 -1.39
C PRO A 138 1.73 -23.52 -0.65
N HIS A 139 1.75 -23.54 0.68
CA HIS A 139 0.55 -23.73 1.50
C HIS A 139 -0.11 -22.44 1.98
N ASP A 140 0.49 -21.28 1.73
CA ASP A 140 -0.05 -20.01 2.17
C ASP A 140 -1.25 -19.57 1.28
N ALA A 141 -2.41 -19.41 1.92
CA ALA A 141 -3.66 -19.05 1.24
C ALA A 141 -3.60 -17.64 0.64
N GLU A 142 -2.92 -16.71 1.30
CA GLU A 142 -2.81 -15.33 0.87
C GLU A 142 -1.91 -15.19 -0.37
N ILE A 143 -0.80 -15.94 -0.42
CA ILE A 143 0.06 -16.01 -1.61
C ILE A 143 -0.71 -16.57 -2.81
N ARG A 144 -1.52 -17.60 -2.60
CA ARG A 144 -2.41 -18.18 -3.61
C ARG A 144 -3.40 -17.15 -4.13
N GLN A 145 -4.00 -16.36 -3.24
CA GLN A 145 -4.90 -15.27 -3.59
C GLN A 145 -4.18 -14.19 -4.41
N TRP A 146 -2.99 -13.76 -4.01
CA TRP A 146 -2.21 -12.76 -4.76
C TRP A 146 -1.83 -13.26 -6.15
N GLN A 147 -1.49 -14.53 -6.27
CA GLN A 147 -1.18 -15.17 -7.54
C GLN A 147 -2.41 -15.16 -8.48
N ALA A 148 -3.58 -15.53 -7.97
CA ALA A 148 -4.82 -15.53 -8.72
C ALA A 148 -5.22 -14.12 -9.17
N ILE A 149 -5.12 -13.12 -8.30
CA ILE A 149 -5.36 -11.70 -8.63
C ILE A 149 -4.37 -11.20 -9.70
N SER A 150 -3.11 -11.62 -9.63
CA SER A 150 -2.09 -11.21 -10.61
C SER A 150 -2.41 -11.75 -12.01
N TYR A 151 -2.86 -13.02 -12.11
CA TYR A 151 -3.32 -13.60 -13.37
C TYR A 151 -4.56 -12.89 -13.91
N GLN A 152 -5.54 -12.58 -13.06
CA GLN A 152 -6.75 -11.87 -13.46
C GLN A 152 -6.41 -10.46 -13.99
N ARG A 153 -5.56 -9.71 -13.30
CA ARG A 153 -5.15 -8.37 -13.75
C ARG A 153 -4.40 -8.41 -15.08
N TRP A 154 -3.56 -9.42 -15.28
CA TRP A 154 -2.90 -9.62 -16.57
C TRP A 154 -3.88 -10.02 -17.66
N GLY A 155 -4.82 -10.92 -17.39
CA GLY A 155 -5.92 -11.26 -18.29
C GLY A 155 -6.72 -10.05 -18.75
N ARG A 156 -7.09 -9.17 -17.81
CA ARG A 156 -7.76 -7.90 -18.08
C ARG A 156 -6.94 -6.96 -18.97
N GLN A 157 -5.63 -6.91 -18.77
CA GLN A 157 -4.74 -6.11 -19.63
C GLN A 157 -4.69 -6.69 -21.06
N LEU A 158 -4.59 -8.00 -21.20
CA LEU A 158 -4.58 -8.68 -22.48
C LEU A 158 -5.90 -8.49 -23.26
N ILE A 159 -7.04 -8.35 -22.56
CA ILE A 159 -8.32 -7.97 -23.20
C ILE A 159 -8.19 -6.58 -23.84
N ARG A 160 -7.61 -5.61 -23.13
CA ARG A 160 -7.39 -4.25 -23.66
C ARG A 160 -6.46 -4.25 -24.88
N GLU A 161 -5.49 -5.16 -24.89
CA GLU A 161 -4.53 -5.37 -25.98
C GLU A 161 -5.11 -6.25 -27.12
N LYS A 162 -6.39 -6.65 -27.01
CA LYS A 162 -7.08 -7.54 -27.95
C LYS A 162 -6.42 -8.91 -28.16
N GLN A 163 -5.63 -9.37 -27.16
CA GLN A 163 -5.01 -10.69 -27.16
C GLN A 163 -5.94 -11.73 -26.50
N VAL A 164 -7.04 -12.03 -27.19
CA VAL A 164 -8.19 -12.77 -26.67
C VAL A 164 -7.83 -14.15 -26.13
N ASP A 165 -7.05 -14.94 -26.86
CA ASP A 165 -6.71 -16.31 -26.46
C ASP A 165 -5.82 -16.35 -25.22
N LYS A 166 -4.84 -15.45 -25.16
CA LYS A 166 -3.99 -15.31 -23.98
C LYS A 166 -4.78 -14.83 -22.77
N ALA A 167 -5.66 -13.85 -22.96
CA ALA A 167 -6.52 -13.34 -21.91
C ALA A 167 -7.38 -14.47 -21.32
N ARG A 168 -8.03 -15.27 -22.18
CA ARG A 168 -8.85 -16.42 -21.78
C ARG A 168 -8.06 -17.43 -20.95
N ASN A 169 -6.84 -17.72 -21.36
CA ASN A 169 -5.97 -18.65 -20.64
C ASN A 169 -5.59 -18.13 -19.25
N TYR A 170 -5.22 -16.86 -19.10
CA TYR A 170 -4.88 -16.28 -17.82
C TYR A 170 -6.08 -16.12 -16.89
N LEU A 171 -7.26 -15.79 -17.41
CA LEU A 171 -8.49 -15.75 -16.62
C LEU A 171 -8.89 -17.14 -16.09
N LYS A 172 -8.78 -18.19 -16.91
CA LYS A 172 -8.98 -19.57 -16.47
C LYS A 172 -7.92 -19.98 -15.42
N LYS A 173 -6.66 -19.58 -15.60
CA LYS A 173 -5.58 -19.86 -14.66
C LYS A 173 -5.86 -19.17 -13.30
N ALA A 174 -6.39 -17.95 -13.28
CA ALA A 174 -6.78 -17.25 -12.07
C ALA A 174 -7.83 -18.03 -11.26
N LEU A 175 -8.91 -18.48 -11.91
CA LEU A 175 -9.97 -19.28 -11.25
C LEU A 175 -9.48 -20.64 -10.77
N LYS A 176 -8.57 -21.27 -11.49
CA LYS A 176 -7.97 -22.55 -11.08
C LYS A 176 -7.07 -22.40 -9.85
N THR A 177 -6.39 -21.27 -9.73
CA THR A 177 -5.46 -20.98 -8.63
C THR A 177 -6.20 -20.75 -7.32
N ASP A 178 -7.30 -20.00 -7.32
CA ASP A 178 -8.10 -19.70 -6.13
C ASP A 178 -9.60 -19.91 -6.43
N PRO A 179 -10.09 -21.16 -6.43
CA PRO A 179 -11.45 -21.49 -6.84
C PRO A 179 -12.52 -21.06 -5.82
N HIS A 180 -12.14 -20.79 -4.58
CA HIS A 180 -13.10 -20.45 -3.52
C HIS A 180 -13.31 -18.95 -3.34
N ASN A 181 -12.57 -18.11 -4.05
CA ASN A 181 -12.64 -16.65 -3.96
C ASN A 181 -13.82 -16.10 -4.79
N ARG A 182 -14.95 -15.87 -4.13
CA ARG A 182 -16.18 -15.35 -4.79
C ARG A 182 -15.97 -13.98 -5.42
N ALA A 183 -15.16 -13.10 -4.80
CA ALA A 183 -14.88 -11.78 -5.35
C ALA A 183 -14.09 -11.87 -6.65
N LEU A 184 -13.09 -12.74 -6.69
CA LEU A 184 -12.32 -13.04 -7.90
C LEU A 184 -13.22 -13.60 -9.02
N TRP A 185 -14.12 -14.52 -8.70
CA TRP A 185 -15.08 -15.08 -9.65
C TRP A 185 -15.94 -14.00 -10.30
N ALA A 186 -16.51 -13.10 -9.51
CA ALA A 186 -17.33 -12.00 -10.03
C ALA A 186 -16.53 -11.03 -10.93
N GLU A 187 -15.24 -10.80 -10.63
CA GLU A 187 -14.37 -9.98 -11.48
C GLU A 187 -14.00 -10.67 -12.77
N VAL A 188 -13.63 -11.94 -12.70
CA VAL A 188 -13.29 -12.75 -13.89
C VAL A 188 -14.50 -12.93 -14.81
N GLU A 189 -15.69 -13.12 -14.26
CA GLU A 189 -16.92 -13.17 -15.07
C GLU A 189 -17.17 -11.88 -15.82
N ARG A 190 -16.97 -10.72 -15.20
CA ARG A 190 -17.04 -9.41 -15.88
C ARG A 190 -16.02 -9.29 -16.99
N ASP A 191 -14.79 -9.78 -16.75
CA ASP A 191 -13.72 -9.76 -17.74
C ASP A 191 -14.05 -10.69 -18.92
N PHE A 192 -14.65 -11.88 -18.70
CA PHE A 192 -15.14 -12.74 -19.76
C PHE A 192 -16.25 -12.11 -20.59
N ARG A 193 -17.21 -11.44 -19.97
CA ARG A 193 -18.26 -10.69 -20.70
C ARG A 193 -17.68 -9.56 -21.57
N GLN A 194 -16.57 -8.93 -21.14
CA GLN A 194 -15.87 -7.94 -21.97
C GLN A 194 -15.18 -8.60 -23.17
N LEU A 195 -14.62 -9.78 -22.96
CA LEU A 195 -13.93 -10.56 -23.98
C LEU A 195 -14.91 -11.04 -25.07
N GLU A 196 -16.12 -11.43 -24.70
CA GLU A 196 -17.19 -11.82 -25.63
C GLU A 196 -17.68 -10.65 -26.51
N LYS A 197 -17.59 -9.41 -26.05
CA LYS A 197 -17.96 -8.22 -26.83
C LYS A 197 -16.93 -7.81 -27.89
N ILE A 198 -15.75 -8.43 -27.87
CA ILE A 198 -14.68 -8.14 -28.82
C ILE A 198 -14.81 -9.03 -30.07
N TYR A 199 -15.61 -10.09 -29.98
CA TYR A 199 -16.02 -10.93 -31.10
C TYR A 199 -17.29 -10.38 -31.73
#